data_2583f36f45d2e4476e84c6dbc37d27c2
#
_entry.id   2583f36f45d2e4476e84c6dbc37d27c2
#
_cell.length_a   1.000
_cell.length_b   1.000
_cell.length_c   1.000
_cell.angle_alpha   90.00
_cell.angle_beta   90.00
_cell.angle_gamma   90.00
#
_symmetry.space_group_name_H-M   'P 1'
#
loop_
_entity.id
_entity.type
_entity.pdbx_description
1 polymer ?
#
loop_
_entity_poly.entity_id
_entity_poly.type
_entity_poly.pdbx_seq_one_letter_code
_entity_poly.pdbx_strand_id
1 'polypeptide(L)'
;VEIHVLQGERAMASDNVSLGRFFLDGIKPAPRGIPQIEVTFDIDANGIVNVTAKDKATGKAQNITIQSSRLSDEEIEKMRRDAEINESADKKRKELIEARNEAESVIYQAEKLVKDSAAADASVKGRVNDKVSALREKMNGEDTEAIKAGTRELTEAMNALAQAAQAAGASQQQNPGAGAQQQDSSDGETVEAEFREEDNK
;
A
#
# COMPACT_ATOMS: atom_id res chain seq x y z
N VAL A 1 1.79 2.63 -16.46
CA VAL A 1 0.43 2.24 -16.02
C VAL A 1 -0.51 2.30 -17.22
N GLU A 2 -1.30 1.24 -17.44
CA GLU A 2 -2.37 1.25 -18.44
C GLU A 2 -3.62 1.89 -17.85
N ILE A 3 -4.18 2.84 -18.57
CA ILE A 3 -5.47 3.47 -18.28
C ILE A 3 -6.48 2.91 -19.25
N HIS A 4 -7.49 2.24 -18.73
CA HIS A 4 -8.57 1.64 -19.50
C HIS A 4 -9.87 2.39 -19.22
N VAL A 5 -10.40 3.08 -20.23
CA VAL A 5 -11.61 3.88 -20.14
C VAL A 5 -12.79 3.03 -20.53
N LEU A 6 -13.80 2.99 -19.68
CA LEU A 6 -14.96 2.11 -19.78
C LEU A 6 -16.26 2.92 -19.69
N GLN A 7 -17.31 2.38 -20.28
CA GLN A 7 -18.68 2.87 -20.16
C GLN A 7 -19.60 1.74 -19.71
N GLY A 8 -20.35 1.96 -18.64
CA GLY A 8 -21.31 0.99 -18.08
C GLY A 8 -21.42 1.11 -16.58
N GLU A 9 -22.30 0.31 -16.00
CA GLU A 9 -22.64 0.32 -14.58
C GLU A 9 -22.22 -0.95 -13.82
N ARG A 10 -21.54 -1.88 -14.51
CA ARG A 10 -21.05 -3.12 -13.88
C ARG A 10 -19.80 -2.85 -13.04
N ALA A 11 -19.67 -3.57 -11.93
CA ALA A 11 -18.53 -3.42 -11.03
C ALA A 11 -17.20 -3.88 -11.63
N MET A 12 -17.23 -4.83 -12.56
CA MET A 12 -16.04 -5.38 -13.19
C MET A 12 -15.78 -4.74 -14.55
N ALA A 13 -14.52 -4.42 -14.81
CA ALA A 13 -14.08 -3.79 -16.07
C ALA A 13 -14.44 -4.62 -17.31
N SER A 14 -14.36 -5.96 -17.21
CA SER A 14 -14.68 -6.89 -18.30
C SER A 14 -16.13 -6.86 -18.75
N ASP A 15 -17.03 -6.40 -17.89
CA ASP A 15 -18.47 -6.45 -18.08
C ASP A 15 -19.04 -5.11 -18.56
N ASN A 16 -18.14 -4.14 -18.82
CA ASN A 16 -18.46 -2.82 -19.36
C ASN A 16 -17.91 -2.64 -20.78
N VAL A 17 -18.42 -1.66 -21.49
CA VAL A 17 -17.97 -1.33 -22.85
C VAL A 17 -16.65 -0.59 -22.81
N SER A 18 -15.64 -1.06 -23.52
CA SER A 18 -14.36 -0.39 -23.64
C SER A 18 -14.46 0.80 -24.59
N LEU A 19 -14.16 2.00 -24.11
CA LEU A 19 -14.10 3.22 -24.90
C LEU A 19 -12.69 3.49 -25.44
N GLY A 20 -11.66 3.06 -24.72
CA GLY A 20 -10.27 3.25 -25.15
C GLY A 20 -9.26 2.85 -24.08
N ARG A 21 -8.00 2.74 -24.52
CA ARG A 21 -6.86 2.45 -23.62
C ARG A 21 -5.69 3.32 -23.98
N PHE A 22 -4.94 3.74 -22.99
CA PHE A 22 -3.68 4.45 -23.18
C PHE A 22 -2.71 4.18 -22.03
N PHE A 23 -1.44 4.49 -22.24
CA PHE A 23 -0.40 4.23 -21.26
C PHE A 23 0.15 5.54 -20.69
N LEU A 24 0.27 5.59 -19.38
CA LEU A 24 1.00 6.63 -18.68
C LEU A 24 2.39 6.10 -18.31
N ASP A 25 3.40 6.59 -19.03
CA ASP A 25 4.79 6.14 -18.90
C ASP A 25 5.61 7.04 -17.98
N GLY A 26 6.76 6.52 -17.52
CA GLY A 26 7.72 7.27 -16.72
C GLY A 26 7.34 7.41 -15.26
N ILE A 27 6.47 6.55 -14.76
CA ILE A 27 6.19 6.36 -13.35
C ILE A 27 7.32 5.50 -12.77
N LYS A 28 7.83 5.88 -11.60
CA LYS A 28 8.86 5.08 -10.91
C LYS A 28 8.25 3.74 -10.45
N PRO A 29 8.96 2.61 -10.64
CA PRO A 29 8.55 1.34 -10.09
C PRO A 29 8.32 1.45 -8.57
N ALA A 30 7.14 1.07 -8.13
CA ALA A 30 6.74 1.10 -6.73
C ALA A 30 5.69 0.03 -6.45
N PRO A 31 5.55 -0.44 -5.21
CA PRO A 31 4.49 -1.34 -4.83
C PRO A 31 3.11 -0.76 -5.11
N ARG A 32 2.11 -1.67 -5.24
CA ARG A 32 0.71 -1.30 -5.39
C ARG A 32 0.27 -0.37 -4.25
N GLY A 33 -0.47 0.71 -4.58
CA GLY A 33 -0.94 1.73 -3.63
C GLY A 33 0.01 2.91 -3.40
N ILE A 34 1.29 2.81 -3.81
CA ILE A 34 2.24 3.93 -3.69
C ILE A 34 2.05 4.96 -4.82
N PRO A 35 1.97 4.58 -6.12
CA PRO A 35 1.71 5.54 -7.18
C PRO A 35 0.31 6.14 -7.05
N GLN A 36 0.22 7.45 -7.10
CA GLN A 36 -1.04 8.20 -7.05
C GLN A 36 -1.32 8.81 -8.42
N ILE A 37 -2.27 8.20 -9.14
CA ILE A 37 -2.66 8.65 -10.47
C ILE A 37 -3.98 9.41 -10.37
N GLU A 38 -3.99 10.66 -10.82
CA GLU A 38 -5.18 11.47 -10.97
C GLU A 38 -5.72 11.31 -12.38
N VAL A 39 -7.00 10.95 -12.51
CA VAL A 39 -7.66 10.82 -13.79
C VAL A 39 -8.77 11.86 -13.87
N THR A 40 -8.70 12.72 -14.89
CA THR A 40 -9.67 13.77 -15.14
C THR A 40 -10.47 13.44 -16.40
N PHE A 41 -11.77 13.54 -16.31
CA PHE A 41 -12.70 13.41 -17.43
C PHE A 41 -13.27 14.78 -17.76
N ASP A 42 -13.15 15.18 -19.03
CA ASP A 42 -13.74 16.41 -19.57
C ASP A 42 -14.61 16.03 -20.74
N ILE A 43 -15.90 16.39 -20.66
CA ILE A 43 -16.91 16.03 -21.66
C ILE A 43 -17.44 17.31 -22.28
N ASP A 44 -17.25 17.48 -23.58
CA ASP A 44 -17.74 18.63 -24.29
C ASP A 44 -19.25 18.54 -24.64
N ALA A 45 -19.81 19.64 -25.16
CA ALA A 45 -21.23 19.71 -25.53
C ALA A 45 -21.60 18.73 -26.68
N ASN A 46 -20.63 18.22 -27.43
CA ASN A 46 -20.82 17.27 -28.52
C ASN A 46 -20.72 15.82 -28.05
N GLY A 47 -20.38 15.60 -26.74
CA GLY A 47 -20.20 14.27 -26.17
C GLY A 47 -18.80 13.67 -26.42
N ILE A 48 -17.83 14.51 -26.82
CA ILE A 48 -16.43 14.08 -26.92
C ILE A 48 -15.86 14.06 -25.51
N VAL A 49 -15.26 12.92 -25.14
CA VAL A 49 -14.67 12.70 -23.82
C VAL A 49 -13.16 12.81 -23.93
N ASN A 50 -12.57 13.79 -23.23
CA ASN A 50 -11.13 13.88 -23.05
C ASN A 50 -10.75 13.30 -21.69
N VAL A 51 -9.92 12.28 -21.68
CA VAL A 51 -9.46 11.63 -20.46
C VAL A 51 -7.97 11.93 -20.29
N THR A 52 -7.61 12.58 -19.19
CA THR A 52 -6.23 12.90 -18.84
C THR A 52 -5.84 12.13 -17.60
N ALA A 53 -4.75 11.37 -17.67
CA ALA A 53 -4.14 10.71 -16.51
C ALA A 53 -2.83 11.41 -16.15
N LYS A 54 -2.63 11.71 -14.86
CA LYS A 54 -1.45 12.40 -14.34
C LYS A 54 -0.91 11.71 -13.10
N ASP A 55 0.37 11.40 -13.09
CA ASP A 55 1.07 10.95 -11.88
C ASP A 55 1.36 12.16 -10.97
N LYS A 56 0.82 12.13 -9.75
CA LYS A 56 0.99 13.23 -8.78
C LYS A 56 2.44 13.40 -8.30
N ALA A 57 3.22 12.32 -8.31
CA ALA A 57 4.61 12.35 -7.83
C ALA A 57 5.57 12.96 -8.86
N THR A 58 5.43 12.60 -10.14
CA THR A 58 6.33 13.06 -11.21
C THR A 58 5.77 14.23 -12.01
N GLY A 59 4.46 14.49 -11.92
CA GLY A 59 3.76 15.47 -12.74
C GLY A 59 3.56 15.07 -14.20
N LYS A 60 4.00 13.88 -14.61
CA LYS A 60 3.80 13.38 -15.97
C LYS A 60 2.34 13.11 -16.23
N ALA A 61 1.89 13.49 -17.43
CA ALA A 61 0.51 13.34 -17.86
C ALA A 61 0.44 12.80 -19.28
N GLN A 62 -0.61 12.04 -19.56
CA GLN A 62 -1.01 11.57 -20.88
C GLN A 62 -2.52 11.72 -21.02
N ASN A 63 -2.98 11.90 -22.24
CA ASN A 63 -4.41 12.03 -22.51
C ASN A 63 -4.84 11.21 -23.72
N ILE A 64 -6.14 10.92 -23.77
CA ILE A 64 -6.81 10.36 -24.93
C ILE A 64 -8.10 11.12 -25.17
N THR A 65 -8.42 11.36 -26.45
CA THR A 65 -9.71 11.91 -26.86
C THR A 65 -10.56 10.78 -27.42
N ILE A 66 -11.74 10.58 -26.88
CA ILE A 66 -12.67 9.54 -27.23
C ILE A 66 -13.91 10.18 -27.84
N GLN A 67 -14.19 9.84 -29.07
CA GLN A 67 -15.50 10.14 -29.66
C GLN A 67 -16.47 9.08 -29.19
N SER A 68 -17.24 9.37 -28.14
CA SER A 68 -18.27 8.48 -27.64
C SER A 68 -19.39 8.38 -28.66
N SER A 69 -19.69 7.18 -29.15
CA SER A 69 -20.97 6.92 -29.81
C SER A 69 -22.06 7.08 -28.73
N ARG A 70 -23.03 7.97 -28.97
CA ARG A 70 -24.18 8.06 -28.08
C ARG A 70 -24.89 6.72 -28.04
N LEU A 71 -24.98 6.13 -26.86
CA LEU A 71 -25.81 4.95 -26.64
C LEU A 71 -27.27 5.34 -26.86
N SER A 72 -28.04 4.46 -27.45
CA SER A 72 -29.50 4.60 -27.51
C SER A 72 -30.11 4.43 -26.12
N ASP A 73 -31.29 4.99 -25.90
CA ASP A 73 -32.02 4.83 -24.63
C ASP A 73 -32.27 3.35 -24.30
N GLU A 74 -32.46 2.52 -25.31
CA GLU A 74 -32.64 1.06 -25.16
C GLU A 74 -31.36 0.37 -24.67
N GLU A 75 -30.19 0.77 -25.19
CA GLU A 75 -28.89 0.24 -24.73
C GLU A 75 -28.59 0.67 -23.29
N ILE A 76 -28.89 1.91 -22.93
CA ILE A 76 -28.74 2.40 -21.55
C ILE A 76 -29.63 1.59 -20.61
N GLU A 77 -30.92 1.42 -20.97
CA GLU A 77 -31.86 0.67 -20.13
C GLU A 77 -31.45 -0.79 -19.98
N LYS A 78 -30.92 -1.41 -21.05
CA LYS A 78 -30.38 -2.77 -20.99
C LYS A 78 -29.18 -2.85 -20.04
N MET A 79 -28.24 -1.94 -20.14
CA MET A 79 -27.06 -1.91 -19.24
C MET A 79 -27.46 -1.76 -17.78
N ARG A 80 -28.47 -0.94 -17.47
CA ARG A 80 -29.00 -0.77 -16.12
C ARG A 80 -29.63 -2.04 -15.59
N ARG A 81 -30.48 -2.70 -16.38
CA ARG A 81 -31.08 -4.00 -16.00
C ARG A 81 -30.02 -5.06 -15.77
N ASP A 82 -29.02 -5.14 -16.64
CA ASP A 82 -27.94 -6.11 -16.53
C ASP A 82 -27.12 -5.84 -15.24
N ALA A 83 -26.92 -4.57 -14.86
CA ALA A 83 -26.27 -4.21 -13.62
C ALA A 83 -27.11 -4.61 -12.38
N GLU A 84 -28.42 -4.32 -12.38
CA GLU A 84 -29.35 -4.70 -11.31
C GLU A 84 -29.44 -6.23 -11.11
N ILE A 85 -29.57 -6.99 -12.20
CA ILE A 85 -29.64 -8.46 -12.13
C ILE A 85 -28.36 -9.07 -11.56
N ASN A 86 -27.21 -8.50 -11.87
CA ASN A 86 -25.92 -9.05 -11.48
C ASN A 86 -25.32 -8.38 -10.23
N GLU A 87 -25.97 -7.39 -9.64
CA GLU A 87 -25.45 -6.58 -8.52
C GLU A 87 -24.87 -7.44 -7.39
N SER A 88 -25.60 -8.45 -6.94
CA SER A 88 -25.17 -9.33 -5.85
C SER A 88 -23.93 -10.16 -6.20
N ALA A 89 -23.86 -10.68 -7.42
CA ALA A 89 -22.72 -11.46 -7.89
C ALA A 89 -21.49 -10.57 -8.10
N ASP A 90 -21.69 -9.39 -8.68
CA ASP A 90 -20.65 -8.41 -8.92
C ASP A 90 -20.06 -7.89 -7.60
N LYS A 91 -20.91 -7.61 -6.62
CA LYS A 91 -20.49 -7.20 -5.28
C LYS A 91 -19.59 -8.25 -4.64
N LYS A 92 -19.98 -9.51 -4.63
CA LYS A 92 -19.16 -10.60 -4.09
C LYS A 92 -17.83 -10.73 -4.81
N ARG A 93 -17.83 -10.62 -6.14
CA ARG A 93 -16.63 -10.71 -6.97
C ARG A 93 -15.69 -9.53 -6.69
N LYS A 94 -16.23 -8.32 -6.56
CA LYS A 94 -15.47 -7.12 -6.19
C LYS A 94 -14.85 -7.26 -4.82
N GLU A 95 -15.64 -7.67 -3.81
CA GLU A 95 -15.15 -7.89 -2.43
C GLU A 95 -14.02 -8.94 -2.37
N LEU A 96 -14.13 -10.02 -3.16
CA LEU A 96 -13.07 -11.03 -3.25
C LEU A 96 -11.78 -10.45 -3.83
N ILE A 97 -11.88 -9.66 -4.91
CA ILE A 97 -10.72 -9.04 -5.55
C ILE A 97 -10.09 -8.00 -4.62
N GLU A 98 -10.88 -7.19 -3.93
CA GLU A 98 -10.40 -6.20 -2.96
C GLU A 98 -9.67 -6.90 -1.79
N ALA A 99 -10.24 -7.97 -1.25
CA ALA A 99 -9.60 -8.75 -0.19
C ALA A 99 -8.27 -9.38 -0.63
N ARG A 100 -8.19 -9.89 -1.86
CA ARG A 100 -6.93 -10.41 -2.44
C ARG A 100 -5.90 -9.31 -2.62
N ASN A 101 -6.28 -8.13 -3.13
CA ASN A 101 -5.39 -6.99 -3.32
C ASN A 101 -4.83 -6.47 -1.98
N GLU A 102 -5.68 -6.41 -0.94
CA GLU A 102 -5.27 -6.06 0.41
C GLU A 102 -4.28 -7.08 0.98
N ALA A 103 -4.60 -8.37 0.84
CA ALA A 103 -3.73 -9.46 1.27
C ALA A 103 -2.35 -9.41 0.60
N GLU A 104 -2.27 -9.17 -0.72
CA GLU A 104 -1.00 -8.99 -1.44
C GLU A 104 -0.18 -7.83 -0.90
N SER A 105 -0.83 -6.70 -0.61
CA SER A 105 -0.16 -5.53 -0.05
C SER A 105 0.42 -5.82 1.34
N VAL A 106 -0.34 -6.51 2.19
CA VAL A 106 0.11 -6.89 3.55
C VAL A 106 1.22 -7.95 3.49
N ILE A 107 1.13 -8.93 2.59
CA ILE A 107 2.21 -9.91 2.35
C ILE A 107 3.51 -9.19 1.97
N TYR A 108 3.45 -8.25 1.02
CA TYR A 108 4.62 -7.49 0.62
C TYR A 108 5.25 -6.71 1.79
N GLN A 109 4.43 -6.07 2.62
CA GLN A 109 4.89 -5.35 3.81
C GLN A 109 5.51 -6.31 4.84
N ALA A 110 4.91 -7.49 5.03
CA ALA A 110 5.41 -8.51 5.93
C ALA A 110 6.78 -9.03 5.50
N GLU A 111 6.97 -9.35 4.22
CA GLU A 111 8.24 -9.81 3.67
C GLU A 111 9.34 -8.74 3.80
N LYS A 112 8.98 -7.49 3.58
CA LYS A 112 9.89 -6.36 3.79
C LYS A 112 10.27 -6.22 5.26
N LEU A 113 9.29 -6.26 6.16
CA LEU A 113 9.52 -6.16 7.60
C LEU A 113 10.43 -7.28 8.11
N VAL A 114 10.25 -8.52 7.65
CA VAL A 114 11.12 -9.66 7.99
C VAL A 114 12.56 -9.42 7.56
N LYS A 115 12.79 -8.85 6.37
CA LYS A 115 14.12 -8.51 5.86
C LYS A 115 14.77 -7.38 6.65
N ASP A 116 14.01 -6.34 6.97
CA ASP A 116 14.51 -5.14 7.65
C ASP A 116 14.73 -5.38 9.16
N SER A 117 14.09 -6.38 9.75
CA SER A 117 14.18 -6.73 11.18
C SER A 117 15.37 -7.64 11.49
N ALA A 118 16.62 -7.22 11.18
CA ALA A 118 17.82 -8.06 11.35
C ALA A 118 17.99 -8.59 12.79
N ALA A 119 17.71 -7.75 13.80
CA ALA A 119 17.88 -8.06 15.22
C ALA A 119 16.76 -8.91 15.85
N ALA A 120 15.65 -9.13 15.15
CA ALA A 120 14.53 -9.89 15.69
C ALA A 120 14.81 -11.40 15.70
N ASP A 121 14.26 -12.09 16.70
CA ASP A 121 14.38 -13.54 16.88
C ASP A 121 13.87 -14.32 15.66
N ALA A 122 14.59 -15.38 15.29
CA ALA A 122 14.27 -16.22 14.14
C ALA A 122 12.89 -16.90 14.29
N SER A 123 12.44 -17.21 15.51
CA SER A 123 11.14 -17.82 15.77
C SER A 123 9.99 -16.86 15.46
N VAL A 124 10.15 -15.56 15.77
CA VAL A 124 9.13 -14.53 15.46
C VAL A 124 9.04 -14.28 13.96
N LYS A 125 10.19 -14.24 13.26
CA LYS A 125 10.25 -14.19 11.80
C LYS A 125 9.59 -15.41 11.15
N GLY A 126 9.84 -16.60 11.70
CA GLY A 126 9.22 -17.84 11.25
C GLY A 126 7.70 -17.79 11.29
N ARG A 127 7.11 -17.28 12.38
CA ARG A 127 5.66 -17.10 12.51
C ARG A 127 5.07 -16.20 11.44
N VAL A 128 5.75 -15.08 11.10
CA VAL A 128 5.31 -14.21 10.02
C VAL A 128 5.33 -14.94 8.68
N ASN A 129 6.41 -15.69 8.39
CA ASN A 129 6.51 -16.45 7.14
C ASN A 129 5.45 -17.55 7.03
N ASP A 130 5.14 -18.23 8.15
CA ASP A 130 4.07 -19.23 8.20
C ASP A 130 2.70 -18.59 7.89
N LYS A 131 2.42 -17.41 8.47
CA LYS A 131 1.19 -16.67 8.18
C LYS A 131 1.14 -16.15 6.73
N VAL A 132 2.25 -15.75 6.15
CA VAL A 132 2.34 -15.39 4.72
C VAL A 132 1.98 -16.60 3.86
N SER A 133 2.55 -17.77 4.14
CA SER A 133 2.27 -18.99 3.38
C SER A 133 0.81 -19.40 3.49
N ALA A 134 0.25 -19.41 4.71
CA ALA A 134 -1.16 -19.72 4.95
C ALA A 134 -2.12 -18.74 4.25
N LEU A 135 -1.78 -17.44 4.23
CA LEU A 135 -2.60 -16.44 3.55
C LEU A 135 -2.56 -16.63 2.02
N ARG A 136 -1.39 -16.96 1.45
CA ARG A 136 -1.27 -17.28 0.02
C ARG A 136 -2.13 -18.47 -0.39
N GLU A 137 -2.21 -19.51 0.46
CA GLU A 137 -3.11 -20.65 0.22
C GLU A 137 -4.58 -20.22 0.24
N LYS A 138 -4.98 -19.43 1.24
CA LYS A 138 -6.35 -18.89 1.32
C LYS A 138 -6.73 -18.04 0.11
N MET A 139 -5.78 -17.26 -0.45
CA MET A 139 -6.00 -16.42 -1.64
C MET A 139 -6.29 -17.21 -2.92
N ASN A 140 -5.94 -18.48 -2.99
CA ASN A 140 -6.29 -19.34 -4.12
C ASN A 140 -7.77 -19.76 -4.11
N GLY A 141 -8.43 -19.68 -2.95
CA GLY A 141 -9.86 -19.94 -2.80
C GLY A 141 -10.74 -18.74 -3.07
N GLU A 142 -12.05 -18.94 -3.04
CA GLU A 142 -13.08 -17.89 -3.25
C GLU A 142 -13.71 -17.40 -1.93
N ASP A 143 -13.21 -17.87 -0.79
CA ASP A 143 -13.71 -17.48 0.53
C ASP A 143 -13.11 -16.12 0.96
N THR A 144 -13.86 -15.06 0.71
CA THR A 144 -13.47 -13.68 1.05
C THR A 144 -13.22 -13.51 2.56
N GLU A 145 -14.03 -14.15 3.41
CA GLU A 145 -13.88 -14.01 4.86
C GLU A 145 -12.62 -14.75 5.37
N ALA A 146 -12.30 -15.90 4.79
CA ALA A 146 -11.06 -16.60 5.09
C ALA A 146 -9.82 -15.78 4.71
N ILE A 147 -9.86 -15.07 3.57
CA ILE A 147 -8.77 -14.17 3.14
C ILE A 147 -8.63 -13.00 4.10
N LYS A 148 -9.73 -12.30 4.42
CA LYS A 148 -9.73 -11.18 5.37
C LYS A 148 -9.25 -11.60 6.77
N ALA A 149 -9.67 -12.77 7.24
CA ALA A 149 -9.20 -13.30 8.52
C ALA A 149 -7.68 -13.57 8.49
N GLY A 150 -7.17 -14.20 7.43
CA GLY A 150 -5.74 -14.43 7.24
C GLY A 150 -4.92 -13.14 7.16
N THR A 151 -5.46 -12.10 6.53
CA THR A 151 -4.83 -10.77 6.47
C THR A 151 -4.71 -10.14 7.85
N ARG A 152 -5.75 -10.25 8.70
CA ARG A 152 -5.70 -9.78 10.10
C ARG A 152 -4.66 -10.55 10.91
N GLU A 153 -4.67 -11.89 10.82
CA GLU A 153 -3.69 -12.75 11.51
C GLU A 153 -2.23 -12.40 11.12
N LEU A 154 -1.99 -12.12 9.83
CA LEU A 154 -0.67 -11.69 9.37
C LEU A 154 -0.30 -10.31 9.92
N THR A 155 -1.24 -9.37 9.95
CA THR A 155 -1.02 -8.02 10.51
C THR A 155 -0.67 -8.10 12.00
N GLU A 156 -1.34 -8.96 12.77
CA GLU A 156 -1.02 -9.20 14.19
C GLU A 156 0.39 -9.78 14.36
N ALA A 157 0.78 -10.74 13.52
CA ALA A 157 2.13 -11.31 13.55
C ALA A 157 3.20 -10.28 13.18
N MET A 158 2.92 -9.38 12.24
CA MET A 158 3.80 -8.25 11.90
C MET A 158 3.99 -7.27 13.06
N ASN A 159 2.90 -6.96 13.77
CA ASN A 159 2.96 -6.09 14.95
C ASN A 159 3.81 -6.73 16.06
N ALA A 160 3.67 -8.03 16.30
CA ALA A 160 4.51 -8.76 17.24
C ALA A 160 5.99 -8.75 16.83
N LEU A 161 6.30 -8.89 15.53
CA LEU A 161 7.66 -8.81 15.01
C LEU A 161 8.25 -7.41 15.20
N ALA A 162 7.48 -6.36 14.92
CA ALA A 162 7.91 -4.97 15.10
C ALA A 162 8.24 -4.67 16.58
N GLN A 163 7.40 -5.14 17.51
CA GLN A 163 7.64 -4.99 18.95
C GLN A 163 8.89 -5.75 19.41
N ALA A 164 9.08 -6.99 18.94
CA ALA A 164 10.25 -7.79 19.25
C ALA A 164 11.56 -7.16 18.72
N ALA A 165 11.51 -6.57 17.52
CA ALA A 165 12.64 -5.86 16.93
C ALA A 165 13.02 -4.61 17.75
N GLN A 166 12.03 -3.85 18.23
CA GLN A 166 12.24 -2.69 19.09
C GLN A 166 12.84 -3.08 20.46
N ALA A 167 12.32 -4.14 21.08
CA ALA A 167 12.82 -4.65 22.37
C ALA A 167 14.28 -5.15 22.26
N ALA A 168 14.63 -5.83 21.18
CA ALA A 168 15.98 -6.28 20.90
C ALA A 168 16.96 -5.12 20.69
N GLY A 169 16.53 -4.05 19.99
CA GLY A 169 17.32 -2.83 19.81
C GLY A 169 17.57 -2.07 21.10
N ALA A 170 16.57 -1.99 21.99
CA ALA A 170 16.70 -1.34 23.29
C ALA A 170 17.66 -2.10 24.24
N SER A 171 17.71 -3.43 24.17
CA SER A 171 18.59 -4.26 24.98
C SER A 171 20.07 -4.14 24.60
N GLN A 172 20.38 -3.78 23.34
CA GLN A 172 21.75 -3.56 22.89
C GLN A 172 22.33 -2.20 23.30
N GLN A 173 21.49 -1.23 23.66
CA GLN A 173 21.92 0.11 24.11
C GLN A 173 22.16 0.19 25.61
N GLN A 174 21.87 -0.84 26.40
CA GLN A 174 22.03 -0.85 27.88
C GLN A 174 23.25 -1.64 28.38
N ASN A 175 24.31 -1.81 27.61
CA ASN A 175 25.56 -2.36 28.14
C ASN A 175 26.75 -1.40 27.94
N PRO A 176 26.89 -0.36 28.75
CA PRO A 176 28.20 0.26 28.98
C PRO A 176 28.86 -0.43 30.16
N GLY A 177 29.77 -1.38 29.86
CA GLY A 177 30.94 -1.67 30.65
C GLY A 177 30.82 -1.83 32.16
N ALA A 178 30.61 -3.06 32.62
CA ALA A 178 31.16 -3.46 33.90
C ALA A 178 32.67 -3.72 33.70
N GLY A 179 33.50 -2.80 34.18
CA GLY A 179 34.95 -2.92 34.12
C GLY A 179 35.60 -2.13 35.24
N ALA A 180 35.89 -2.82 36.36
CA ALA A 180 36.98 -2.60 37.30
C ALA A 180 37.01 -1.30 38.11
N GLN A 181 36.68 -1.45 39.41
CA GLN A 181 37.21 -0.68 40.51
C GLN A 181 38.74 -0.80 40.56
N GLN A 182 39.44 0.34 40.58
CA GLN A 182 40.65 0.51 41.33
C GLN A 182 40.64 1.89 41.97
N GLN A 183 40.66 1.89 43.32
CA GLN A 183 40.95 3.02 44.16
C GLN A 183 42.37 3.53 43.85
N ASP A 184 42.50 4.81 43.66
CA ASP A 184 43.62 5.51 44.32
C ASP A 184 43.24 6.98 44.59
N SER A 185 43.59 7.40 45.78
CA SER A 185 43.37 8.68 46.38
C SER A 185 44.43 9.67 45.89
N SER A 186 44.04 10.91 45.52
CA SER A 186 44.65 12.13 46.08
C SER A 186 44.23 13.38 45.29
N ASP A 187 43.93 14.39 46.16
CA ASP A 187 44.06 15.83 45.99
C ASP A 187 43.48 16.61 44.82
N GLY A 188 42.59 17.45 45.23
CA GLY A 188 42.24 18.81 45.00
C GLY A 188 42.78 19.56 43.78
N GLU A 189 41.82 20.08 42.99
CA GLU A 189 41.87 21.48 42.54
C GLU A 189 40.55 21.80 41.79
N THR A 190 39.77 22.70 42.38
CA THR A 190 38.61 23.31 41.75
C THR A 190 39.07 24.36 40.76
N VAL A 191 38.73 24.20 39.49
CA VAL A 191 38.88 25.27 38.48
C VAL A 191 37.47 25.70 38.07
N GLU A 192 37.14 26.94 38.47
CA GLU A 192 35.98 27.67 37.97
C GLU A 192 36.20 27.99 36.48
N ALA A 193 35.30 27.57 35.64
CA ALA A 193 35.23 28.00 34.25
C ALA A 193 34.16 29.09 34.09
N GLU A 194 34.63 30.31 33.89
CA GLU A 194 33.82 31.49 33.47
C GLU A 194 33.19 31.27 32.09
N PHE A 195 31.88 31.42 32.03
CA PHE A 195 31.12 31.44 30.81
C PHE A 195 31.10 32.87 30.27
N ARG A 196 31.68 33.10 29.08
CA ARG A 196 31.57 34.36 28.34
C ARG A 196 30.56 34.24 27.27
N GLU A 197 29.47 35.03 27.37
CA GLU A 197 28.55 35.33 26.27
C GLU A 197 29.27 36.27 25.29
N GLU A 198 29.28 35.92 24.02
CA GLU A 198 29.58 36.85 22.92
C GLU A 198 28.27 37.21 22.20
N ASP A 199 27.83 38.44 22.43
CA ASP A 199 26.90 39.16 21.59
C ASP A 199 27.54 39.42 20.23
N ASN A 200 26.89 39.07 19.15
CA ASN A 200 27.23 39.55 17.83
C ASN A 200 26.05 40.21 17.14
N LYS A 201 26.26 41.41 16.81
CA LYS A 201 25.53 42.51 16.23
C LYS A 201 25.11 42.20 14.78
#